data_9ff709cdfb10fbb4b8cc83c3664fc75b
#
_entry.id   9ff709cdfb10fbb4b8cc83c3664fc75b
#
_cell.length_a   1.000
_cell.length_b   1.000
_cell.length_c   1.000
_cell.angle_alpha   90.00
_cell.angle_beta   90.00
_cell.angle_gamma   90.00
#
_symmetry.space_group_name_H-M   'P 1'
#
loop_
_entity.id
_entity.type
_entity.pdbx_description
1 polymer ?
#
loop_
_entity_poly.entity_id
_entity_poly.type
_entity_poly.pdbx_seq_one_letter_code
_entity_poly.pdbx_strand_id
1 'polypeptide(L)'
;MARPRKPLLSRDRIVGAASALVDSEGLDAVSTRRLAAVLGVSGPSLYNHFRNKEEILDAVADAVSVQVDLSMFEESDPRDWREALHDWALSYRAALAAHPHIVPVLARGPGRRPAGLRVADAVFGAMTGAGWPPAQATRIGALMRYFITGSALGSFAGGFVDDETAYDPADYPHLGQAHLLADHRRQVDEGAFETGLRALLDGLAIQYGQYARPTDGRPSTA
;
A
#
# COMPACT_ATOMS: atom_id res chain seq x y z
N MET A 1 30.65 -18.45 -34.54
CA MET A 1 29.51 -18.40 -33.60
C MET A 1 29.74 -17.23 -32.60
N ALA A 2 28.93 -16.20 -32.63
CA ALA A 2 29.06 -15.09 -31.69
C ALA A 2 28.65 -15.54 -30.29
N ARG A 3 29.52 -15.34 -29.31
CA ARG A 3 29.25 -15.60 -27.88
C ARG A 3 28.06 -14.76 -27.44
N PRO A 4 27.00 -15.34 -26.80
CA PRO A 4 25.88 -14.55 -26.34
C PRO A 4 26.39 -13.43 -25.43
N ARG A 5 26.13 -12.18 -25.79
CA ARG A 5 26.46 -11.03 -24.93
C ARG A 5 25.65 -11.19 -23.66
N LYS A 6 26.32 -11.35 -22.50
CA LYS A 6 25.65 -11.24 -21.20
C LYS A 6 24.87 -9.92 -21.18
N PRO A 7 23.57 -9.94 -20.82
CA PRO A 7 22.79 -8.72 -20.73
C PRO A 7 23.48 -7.74 -19.79
N LEU A 8 23.63 -6.48 -20.23
CA LEU A 8 24.24 -5.41 -19.40
C LEU A 8 23.48 -5.28 -18.08
N LEU A 9 24.21 -5.07 -16.98
CA LEU A 9 23.62 -4.75 -15.67
C LEU A 9 22.94 -3.39 -15.78
N SER A 10 21.68 -3.30 -15.33
CA SER A 10 20.89 -2.06 -15.29
C SER A 10 20.17 -1.94 -13.94
N ARG A 11 19.70 -0.73 -13.61
CA ARG A 11 18.87 -0.52 -12.41
C ARG A 11 17.67 -1.45 -12.42
N ASP A 12 16.94 -1.56 -13.54
CA ASP A 12 15.73 -2.38 -13.67
C ASP A 12 16.03 -3.86 -13.44
N ARG A 13 17.15 -4.38 -13.93
CA ARG A 13 17.54 -5.77 -13.68
C ARG A 13 17.87 -6.02 -12.20
N ILE A 14 18.49 -5.05 -11.54
CA ILE A 14 18.79 -5.15 -10.11
C ILE A 14 17.48 -5.11 -9.31
N VAL A 15 16.58 -4.18 -9.63
CA VAL A 15 15.26 -4.05 -8.99
C VAL A 15 14.44 -5.31 -9.20
N GLY A 16 14.36 -5.85 -10.41
CA GLY A 16 13.64 -7.09 -10.70
C GLY A 16 14.18 -8.30 -9.92
N ALA A 17 15.52 -8.45 -9.83
CA ALA A 17 16.13 -9.50 -9.04
C ALA A 17 15.89 -9.31 -7.53
N ALA A 18 15.93 -8.06 -7.05
CA ALA A 18 15.65 -7.73 -5.66
C ALA A 18 14.17 -7.97 -5.30
N SER A 19 13.23 -7.58 -6.20
CA SER A 19 11.79 -7.86 -6.03
C SER A 19 11.54 -9.37 -5.90
N ALA A 20 12.09 -10.17 -6.80
CA ALA A 20 11.95 -11.62 -6.74
C ALA A 20 12.50 -12.22 -5.43
N LEU A 21 13.62 -11.71 -4.91
CA LEU A 21 14.16 -12.13 -3.61
C LEU A 21 13.26 -11.70 -2.45
N VAL A 22 12.76 -10.47 -2.48
CA VAL A 22 11.81 -9.98 -1.46
C VAL A 22 10.56 -10.84 -1.45
N ASP A 23 9.96 -11.09 -2.61
CA ASP A 23 8.71 -11.83 -2.72
C ASP A 23 8.86 -13.29 -2.28
N SER A 24 10.00 -13.93 -2.55
CA SER A 24 10.23 -15.34 -2.22
C SER A 24 10.81 -15.58 -0.82
N GLU A 25 11.68 -14.70 -0.33
CA GLU A 25 12.48 -14.95 0.88
C GLU A 25 12.38 -13.80 1.92
N GLY A 26 11.68 -12.70 1.59
CA GLY A 26 11.52 -11.53 2.47
C GLY A 26 12.65 -10.50 2.38
N LEU A 27 12.50 -9.41 3.14
CA LEU A 27 13.43 -8.26 3.12
C LEU A 27 14.86 -8.61 3.53
N ASP A 28 15.03 -9.57 4.45
CA ASP A 28 16.34 -9.93 4.99
C ASP A 28 17.19 -10.71 3.99
N ALA A 29 16.56 -11.38 3.03
CA ALA A 29 17.26 -12.09 1.96
C ALA A 29 18.01 -11.14 1.00
N VAL A 30 17.59 -9.87 0.91
CA VAL A 30 18.23 -8.89 0.05
C VAL A 30 19.54 -8.42 0.67
N SER A 31 20.63 -8.80 0.03
CA SER A 31 21.98 -8.29 0.31
C SER A 31 22.74 -8.07 -0.99
N THR A 32 23.71 -7.17 -0.99
CA THR A 32 24.55 -6.92 -2.18
C THR A 32 25.27 -8.20 -2.64
N ARG A 33 25.70 -9.05 -1.70
CA ARG A 33 26.32 -10.34 -2.00
C ARG A 33 25.34 -11.30 -2.68
N ARG A 34 24.11 -11.43 -2.16
CA ARG A 34 23.08 -12.31 -2.72
C ARG A 34 22.65 -11.84 -4.10
N LEU A 35 22.41 -10.54 -4.28
CA LEU A 35 22.05 -9.94 -5.57
C LEU A 35 23.15 -10.12 -6.60
N ALA A 36 24.41 -9.89 -6.24
CA ALA A 36 25.55 -10.12 -7.13
C ALA A 36 25.61 -11.57 -7.61
N ALA A 37 25.39 -12.53 -6.71
CA ALA A 37 25.34 -13.95 -7.05
C ALA A 37 24.21 -14.28 -8.01
N VAL A 38 22.97 -13.81 -7.72
CA VAL A 38 21.79 -14.02 -8.58
C VAL A 38 21.97 -13.41 -9.97
N LEU A 39 22.56 -12.21 -10.04
CA LEU A 39 22.77 -11.50 -11.30
C LEU A 39 24.02 -11.97 -12.08
N GLY A 40 24.90 -12.78 -11.46
CA GLY A 40 26.15 -13.24 -12.05
C GLY A 40 27.15 -12.13 -12.29
N VAL A 41 27.20 -11.13 -11.37
CA VAL A 41 28.08 -9.95 -11.42
C VAL A 41 28.95 -9.85 -10.16
N SER A 42 29.93 -8.93 -10.17
CA SER A 42 30.70 -8.62 -8.97
C SER A 42 29.90 -7.70 -8.03
N GLY A 43 30.11 -7.82 -6.71
CA GLY A 43 29.50 -6.92 -5.71
C GLY A 43 29.73 -5.44 -6.01
N PRO A 44 30.97 -5.01 -6.30
CA PRO A 44 31.26 -3.62 -6.66
C PRO A 44 30.45 -3.09 -7.86
N SER A 45 30.05 -3.96 -8.81
CA SER A 45 29.24 -3.53 -9.96
C SER A 45 27.85 -3.02 -9.57
N LEU A 46 27.29 -3.50 -8.45
CA LEU A 46 26.00 -3.05 -7.94
C LEU A 46 26.08 -1.61 -7.38
N TYR A 47 27.21 -1.25 -6.77
CA TYR A 47 27.41 0.09 -6.20
C TYR A 47 27.48 1.19 -7.24
N ASN A 48 27.69 0.86 -8.52
CA ASN A 48 27.58 1.83 -9.62
C ASN A 48 26.12 2.25 -9.87
N HIS A 49 25.15 1.48 -9.37
CA HIS A 49 23.72 1.71 -9.59
C HIS A 49 22.98 2.11 -8.31
N PHE A 50 23.39 1.59 -7.15
CA PHE A 50 22.74 1.81 -5.85
C PHE A 50 23.79 1.97 -4.77
N ARG A 51 23.62 2.93 -3.89
CA ARG A 51 24.58 3.25 -2.82
C ARG A 51 24.57 2.23 -1.68
N ASN A 52 23.38 1.68 -1.38
CA ASN A 52 23.15 0.77 -0.27
C ASN A 52 21.93 -0.13 -0.51
N LYS A 53 21.66 -1.04 0.41
CA LYS A 53 20.47 -1.94 0.40
C LYS A 53 19.17 -1.15 0.44
N GLU A 54 19.11 -0.11 1.26
CA GLU A 54 17.91 0.71 1.46
C GLU A 54 17.47 1.36 0.14
N GLU A 55 18.42 1.88 -0.65
CA GLU A 55 18.10 2.46 -1.97
C GLU A 55 17.56 1.40 -2.95
N ILE A 56 18.03 0.15 -2.86
CA ILE A 56 17.50 -0.96 -3.65
C ILE A 56 16.05 -1.29 -3.21
N LEU A 57 15.80 -1.38 -1.89
CA LEU A 57 14.48 -1.65 -1.35
C LEU A 57 13.50 -0.51 -1.64
N ASP A 58 13.96 0.74 -1.61
CA ASP A 58 13.14 1.89 -2.04
C ASP A 58 12.77 1.80 -3.52
N ALA A 59 13.70 1.36 -4.38
CA ALA A 59 13.40 1.17 -5.80
C ALA A 59 12.43 -0.01 -6.04
N VAL A 60 12.52 -1.09 -5.26
CA VAL A 60 11.53 -2.18 -5.29
C VAL A 60 10.15 -1.67 -4.85
N ALA A 61 10.09 -0.93 -3.75
CA ALA A 61 8.85 -0.33 -3.27
C ALA A 61 8.23 0.66 -4.27
N ASP A 62 9.07 1.42 -4.97
CA ASP A 62 8.60 2.32 -6.04
C ASP A 62 8.05 1.54 -7.24
N ALA A 63 8.68 0.43 -7.62
CA ALA A 63 8.18 -0.45 -8.68
C ALA A 63 6.82 -1.09 -8.34
N VAL A 64 6.57 -1.41 -7.07
CA VAL A 64 5.23 -1.85 -6.61
C VAL A 64 4.22 -0.70 -6.68
N SER A 65 4.63 0.52 -6.32
CA SER A 65 3.76 1.70 -6.41
C SER A 65 3.33 2.03 -7.86
N VAL A 66 4.14 1.65 -8.87
CA VAL A 66 3.76 1.79 -10.30
C VAL A 66 2.56 0.93 -10.68
N GLN A 67 2.32 -0.19 -9.96
CA GLN A 67 1.22 -1.11 -10.26
C GLN A 67 -0.14 -0.59 -9.76
N VAL A 68 -0.15 0.46 -8.95
CA VAL A 68 -1.39 1.08 -8.47
C VAL A 68 -2.05 1.82 -9.63
N ASP A 69 -3.27 1.42 -9.96
CA ASP A 69 -4.07 2.13 -10.95
C ASP A 69 -4.47 3.51 -10.39
N LEU A 70 -4.30 4.53 -11.20
CA LEU A 70 -4.65 5.92 -10.88
C LEU A 70 -5.63 6.51 -11.90
N SER A 71 -6.14 5.69 -12.84
CA SER A 71 -7.04 6.15 -13.91
C SER A 71 -8.31 6.80 -13.40
N MET A 72 -8.80 6.37 -12.22
CA MET A 72 -9.97 6.96 -11.56
C MET A 72 -9.76 8.41 -11.10
N PHE A 73 -8.53 8.92 -11.12
CA PHE A 73 -8.19 10.30 -10.77
C PHE A 73 -7.90 11.17 -12.01
N GLU A 74 -8.07 10.64 -13.21
CA GLU A 74 -7.94 11.41 -14.44
C GLU A 74 -9.13 12.38 -14.59
N GLU A 75 -8.89 13.57 -15.14
CA GLU A 75 -9.90 14.62 -15.31
C GLU A 75 -11.10 14.17 -16.16
N SER A 76 -10.89 13.22 -17.05
CA SER A 76 -11.93 12.65 -17.93
C SER A 76 -12.79 11.58 -17.26
N ASP A 77 -12.42 11.10 -16.07
CA ASP A 77 -13.14 10.02 -15.38
C ASP A 77 -14.46 10.55 -14.78
N PRO A 78 -15.60 9.88 -15.02
CA PRO A 78 -16.92 10.36 -14.56
C PRO A 78 -17.20 10.06 -13.08
N ARG A 79 -16.36 9.29 -12.39
CA ARG A 79 -16.57 8.90 -10.98
C ARG A 79 -16.50 10.11 -10.06
N ASP A 80 -17.29 10.10 -9.02
CA ASP A 80 -17.14 11.06 -7.93
C ASP A 80 -15.92 10.71 -7.06
N TRP A 81 -15.52 11.64 -6.19
CA TRP A 81 -14.35 11.47 -5.32
C TRP A 81 -14.44 10.23 -4.41
N ARG A 82 -15.67 9.82 -4.02
CA ARG A 82 -15.92 8.67 -3.14
C ARG A 82 -15.70 7.37 -3.89
N GLU A 83 -16.24 7.26 -5.10
CA GLU A 83 -16.05 6.12 -5.99
C GLU A 83 -14.57 6.00 -6.39
N ALA A 84 -13.93 7.13 -6.71
CA ALA A 84 -12.51 7.16 -7.04
C ALA A 84 -11.62 6.70 -5.87
N LEU A 85 -11.89 7.16 -4.63
CA LEU A 85 -11.17 6.68 -3.45
C LEU A 85 -11.41 5.20 -3.17
N HIS A 86 -12.63 4.71 -3.40
CA HIS A 86 -12.96 3.29 -3.24
C HIS A 86 -12.12 2.43 -4.19
N ASP A 87 -12.16 2.73 -5.49
CA ASP A 87 -11.49 1.94 -6.51
C ASP A 87 -9.96 2.03 -6.39
N TRP A 88 -9.44 3.21 -6.06
CA TRP A 88 -8.03 3.36 -5.71
C TRP A 88 -7.61 2.51 -4.50
N ALA A 89 -8.43 2.47 -3.44
CA ALA A 89 -8.14 1.67 -2.26
C ALA A 89 -8.05 0.17 -2.59
N LEU A 90 -8.94 -0.33 -3.45
CA LEU A 90 -8.92 -1.72 -3.93
C LEU A 90 -7.66 -1.99 -4.76
N SER A 91 -7.34 -1.11 -5.72
CA SER A 91 -6.14 -1.23 -6.57
C SER A 91 -4.87 -1.21 -5.73
N TYR A 92 -4.77 -0.27 -4.78
CA TYR A 92 -3.58 -0.17 -3.92
C TYR A 92 -3.44 -1.42 -3.04
N ARG A 93 -4.54 -1.88 -2.42
CA ARG A 93 -4.53 -3.11 -1.63
C ARG A 93 -4.11 -4.33 -2.46
N ALA A 94 -4.59 -4.43 -3.70
CA ALA A 94 -4.21 -5.52 -4.60
C ALA A 94 -2.70 -5.51 -4.90
N ALA A 95 -2.11 -4.34 -5.17
CA ALA A 95 -0.67 -4.19 -5.37
C ALA A 95 0.14 -4.61 -4.12
N LEU A 96 -0.34 -4.23 -2.91
CA LEU A 96 0.30 -4.64 -1.66
C LEU A 96 0.17 -6.14 -1.40
N ALA A 97 -0.99 -6.73 -1.68
CA ALA A 97 -1.25 -8.16 -1.49
C ALA A 97 -0.40 -9.04 -2.43
N ALA A 98 -0.07 -8.55 -3.63
CA ALA A 98 0.85 -9.22 -4.56
C ALA A 98 2.31 -9.22 -4.06
N HIS A 99 2.68 -8.28 -3.17
CA HIS A 99 4.04 -8.07 -2.68
C HIS A 99 4.07 -7.89 -1.14
N PRO A 100 3.58 -8.83 -0.34
CA PRO A 100 3.36 -8.62 1.10
C PRO A 100 4.66 -8.30 1.86
N HIS A 101 5.79 -8.85 1.45
CA HIS A 101 7.06 -8.65 2.14
C HIS A 101 7.64 -7.23 1.98
N ILE A 102 7.24 -6.45 0.96
CA ILE A 102 7.70 -5.06 0.79
C ILE A 102 6.83 -4.04 1.54
N VAL A 103 5.65 -4.44 2.04
CA VAL A 103 4.70 -3.57 2.72
C VAL A 103 5.32 -2.76 3.86
N PRO A 104 6.21 -3.31 4.72
CA PRO A 104 6.88 -2.53 5.76
C PRO A 104 7.72 -1.35 5.24
N VAL A 105 8.27 -1.47 4.02
CA VAL A 105 9.01 -0.37 3.37
C VAL A 105 8.03 0.68 2.84
N LEU A 106 6.93 0.24 2.24
CA LEU A 106 5.86 1.12 1.74
C LEU A 106 5.17 1.87 2.89
N ALA A 107 5.00 1.25 4.06
CA ALA A 107 4.39 1.84 5.24
C ALA A 107 5.10 3.12 5.74
N ARG A 108 6.40 3.26 5.49
CA ARG A 108 7.19 4.45 5.87
C ARG A 108 6.79 5.74 5.13
N GLY A 109 5.94 5.65 4.11
CA GLY A 109 5.51 6.78 3.29
C GLY A 109 6.22 6.84 1.92
N PRO A 110 5.81 7.78 1.06
CA PRO A 110 6.35 7.88 -0.29
C PRO A 110 7.85 8.26 -0.30
N GLY A 111 8.33 8.96 0.71
CA GLY A 111 9.72 9.42 0.77
C GLY A 111 10.09 10.24 -0.46
N ARG A 112 11.13 9.79 -1.20
CA ARG A 112 11.57 10.38 -2.49
C ARG A 112 11.25 9.46 -3.68
N ARG A 113 10.38 8.47 -3.51
CA ARG A 113 10.02 7.51 -4.54
C ARG A 113 9.07 8.15 -5.55
N PRO A 114 9.45 8.24 -6.83
CA PRO A 114 8.65 8.97 -7.83
C PRO A 114 7.24 8.42 -8.02
N ALA A 115 7.06 7.09 -8.06
CA ALA A 115 5.75 6.48 -8.18
C ALA A 115 4.90 6.72 -6.93
N GLY A 116 5.48 6.55 -5.74
CA GLY A 116 4.81 6.85 -4.49
C GLY A 116 4.36 8.31 -4.37
N LEU A 117 5.17 9.25 -4.88
CA LEU A 117 4.81 10.68 -4.93
C LEU A 117 3.69 10.93 -5.93
N ARG A 118 3.69 10.27 -7.11
CA ARG A 118 2.57 10.36 -8.08
C ARG A 118 1.26 9.87 -7.48
N VAL A 119 1.28 8.78 -6.74
CA VAL A 119 0.08 8.29 -6.03
C VAL A 119 -0.44 9.35 -5.04
N ALA A 120 0.45 9.94 -4.24
CA ALA A 120 0.05 10.97 -3.28
C ALA A 120 -0.49 12.23 -3.96
N ASP A 121 0.13 12.66 -5.05
CA ASP A 121 -0.26 13.84 -5.84
C ASP A 121 -1.64 13.64 -6.49
N ALA A 122 -1.88 12.48 -7.11
CA ALA A 122 -3.16 12.15 -7.73
C ALA A 122 -4.31 12.16 -6.71
N VAL A 123 -4.14 11.54 -5.56
CA VAL A 123 -5.15 11.53 -4.49
C VAL A 123 -5.39 12.95 -3.96
N PHE A 124 -4.33 13.72 -3.70
CA PHE A 124 -4.46 15.10 -3.23
C PHE A 124 -5.16 15.97 -4.25
N GLY A 125 -4.77 15.89 -5.53
CA GLY A 125 -5.39 16.62 -6.64
C GLY A 125 -6.86 16.30 -6.79
N ALA A 126 -7.25 15.02 -6.77
CA ALA A 126 -8.64 14.59 -6.84
C ALA A 126 -9.48 15.13 -5.67
N MET A 127 -8.96 15.08 -4.45
CA MET A 127 -9.69 15.60 -3.29
C MET A 127 -9.87 17.11 -3.36
N THR A 128 -8.82 17.86 -3.70
CA THR A 128 -8.92 19.33 -3.84
C THR A 128 -9.80 19.72 -5.02
N GLY A 129 -9.71 19.01 -6.14
CA GLY A 129 -10.59 19.19 -7.30
C GLY A 129 -12.06 18.93 -6.99
N ALA A 130 -12.36 17.97 -6.12
CA ALA A 130 -13.70 17.73 -5.60
C ALA A 130 -14.20 18.78 -4.60
N GLY A 131 -13.37 19.74 -4.20
CA GLY A 131 -13.75 20.83 -3.28
C GLY A 131 -13.39 20.60 -1.83
N TRP A 132 -12.63 19.56 -1.50
CA TRP A 132 -12.11 19.42 -0.14
C TRP A 132 -11.05 20.48 0.17
N PRO A 133 -11.07 21.10 1.37
CA PRO A 133 -9.99 22.00 1.79
C PRO A 133 -8.63 21.28 1.75
N PRO A 134 -7.53 21.94 1.34
CA PRO A 134 -6.22 21.29 1.18
C PRO A 134 -5.73 20.53 2.43
N ALA A 135 -5.99 21.09 3.62
CA ALA A 135 -5.63 20.43 4.88
C ALA A 135 -6.43 19.12 5.10
N GLN A 136 -7.68 19.07 4.65
CA GLN A 136 -8.50 17.85 4.73
C GLN A 136 -8.10 16.86 3.64
N ALA A 137 -7.84 17.30 2.42
CA ALA A 137 -7.32 16.44 1.35
C ALA A 137 -6.06 15.68 1.80
N THR A 138 -5.12 16.38 2.46
CA THR A 138 -3.92 15.76 3.05
C THR A 138 -4.27 14.70 4.11
N ARG A 139 -5.21 15.01 5.01
CA ARG A 139 -5.64 14.08 6.06
C ARG A 139 -6.35 12.86 5.50
N ILE A 140 -7.18 13.04 4.46
CA ILE A 140 -7.87 11.95 3.76
C ILE A 140 -6.84 11.02 3.11
N GLY A 141 -5.87 11.56 2.36
CA GLY A 141 -4.82 10.76 1.76
C GLY A 141 -4.00 9.97 2.78
N ALA A 142 -3.66 10.60 3.92
CA ALA A 142 -2.96 9.94 5.00
C ALA A 142 -3.81 8.84 5.66
N LEU A 143 -5.08 9.13 5.99
CA LEU A 143 -6.03 8.19 6.59
C LEU A 143 -6.20 6.94 5.72
N MET A 144 -6.51 7.15 4.44
CA MET A 144 -6.70 6.06 3.49
C MET A 144 -5.44 5.21 3.37
N ARG A 145 -4.27 5.85 3.28
CA ARG A 145 -3.01 5.14 3.21
C ARG A 145 -2.74 4.31 4.47
N TYR A 146 -2.98 4.86 5.67
CA TYR A 146 -2.82 4.11 6.92
C TYR A 146 -3.74 2.89 6.95
N PHE A 147 -5.00 3.06 6.57
CA PHE A 147 -5.97 1.99 6.53
C PHE A 147 -5.56 0.88 5.54
N ILE A 148 -5.26 1.24 4.29
CA ILE A 148 -4.88 0.29 3.23
C ILE A 148 -3.59 -0.44 3.61
N THR A 149 -2.56 0.30 4.03
CA THR A 149 -1.26 -0.29 4.37
C THR A 149 -1.36 -1.16 5.62
N GLY A 150 -2.11 -0.72 6.64
CA GLY A 150 -2.34 -1.49 7.86
C GLY A 150 -3.02 -2.83 7.59
N SER A 151 -4.01 -2.85 6.69
CA SER A 151 -4.70 -4.08 6.28
C SER A 151 -3.82 -5.07 5.50
N ALA A 152 -2.69 -4.62 4.98
CA ALA A 152 -1.76 -5.44 4.21
C ALA A 152 -0.50 -5.86 5.00
N LEU A 153 -0.30 -5.32 6.22
CA LEU A 153 0.86 -5.68 7.06
C LEU A 153 0.79 -7.10 7.64
N GLY A 154 -0.41 -7.64 7.76
CA GLY A 154 -0.63 -8.97 8.29
C GLY A 154 -2.12 -9.33 8.31
N SER A 155 -2.40 -10.60 8.60
CA SER A 155 -3.74 -11.11 8.75
C SER A 155 -4.13 -11.12 10.23
N PHE A 156 -5.26 -10.50 10.58
CA PHE A 156 -5.82 -10.63 11.93
C PHE A 156 -6.19 -12.08 12.24
N ALA A 157 -6.93 -12.72 11.33
CA ALA A 157 -7.36 -14.11 11.48
C ALA A 157 -6.17 -15.09 11.48
N GLY A 158 -5.09 -14.75 10.79
CA GLY A 158 -3.86 -15.53 10.79
C GLY A 158 -3.05 -15.49 12.09
N GLY A 159 -3.41 -14.63 13.03
CA GLY A 159 -2.85 -14.61 14.39
C GLY A 159 -3.48 -15.64 15.32
N PHE A 160 -4.61 -16.25 14.95
CA PHE A 160 -5.24 -17.30 15.71
C PHE A 160 -4.71 -18.67 15.29
N VAL A 161 -4.54 -19.57 16.27
CA VAL A 161 -4.09 -20.95 16.01
C VAL A 161 -5.30 -21.85 15.82
N ASP A 162 -5.16 -22.85 14.95
CA ASP A 162 -6.15 -23.91 14.75
C ASP A 162 -6.00 -24.97 15.86
N ASP A 163 -6.32 -24.56 17.08
CA ASP A 163 -6.31 -25.39 18.27
C ASP A 163 -7.43 -24.91 19.21
N GLU A 164 -8.49 -25.71 19.33
CA GLU A 164 -9.63 -25.41 20.17
C GLU A 164 -9.23 -25.25 21.66
N THR A 165 -8.19 -25.95 22.10
CA THR A 165 -7.74 -25.90 23.49
C THR A 165 -6.98 -24.63 23.86
N ALA A 166 -6.53 -23.87 22.86
CA ALA A 166 -5.81 -22.61 23.06
C ALA A 166 -6.71 -21.48 23.60
N TYR A 167 -8.03 -21.65 23.57
CA TYR A 167 -9.02 -20.61 23.91
C TYR A 167 -9.98 -21.09 24.98
N ASP A 168 -9.43 -21.37 26.20
CA ASP A 168 -10.23 -21.85 27.35
C ASP A 168 -11.34 -20.82 27.67
N PRO A 169 -12.61 -21.22 27.66
CA PRO A 169 -13.72 -20.32 27.99
C PRO A 169 -13.66 -19.72 29.38
N ALA A 170 -12.91 -20.33 30.33
CA ALA A 170 -12.68 -19.75 31.65
C ALA A 170 -11.82 -18.49 31.61
N ASP A 171 -10.84 -18.45 30.69
CA ASP A 171 -9.95 -17.31 30.48
C ASP A 171 -10.45 -16.36 29.39
N TYR A 172 -11.05 -16.92 28.32
CA TYR A 172 -11.49 -16.21 27.13
C TYR A 172 -12.94 -16.50 26.75
N PRO A 173 -13.93 -16.04 27.53
CA PRO A 173 -15.34 -16.45 27.40
C PRO A 173 -15.98 -16.08 26.03
N HIS A 174 -15.36 -15.21 25.28
CA HIS A 174 -15.86 -14.76 23.97
C HIS A 174 -15.05 -15.28 22.75
N LEU A 175 -14.02 -16.09 22.98
CA LEU A 175 -13.14 -16.62 21.93
C LEU A 175 -13.34 -18.13 21.66
N GLY A 176 -14.43 -18.74 22.11
CA GLY A 176 -14.64 -20.18 22.00
C GLY A 176 -14.66 -20.74 20.56
N GLN A 177 -14.79 -19.88 19.55
CA GLN A 177 -14.72 -20.25 18.13
C GLN A 177 -13.51 -19.61 17.41
N ALA A 178 -12.55 -19.05 18.13
CA ALA A 178 -11.44 -18.34 17.53
C ALA A 178 -10.51 -19.26 16.71
N HIS A 179 -10.43 -20.56 17.03
CA HIS A 179 -9.71 -21.58 16.28
C HIS A 179 -10.19 -21.66 14.82
N LEU A 180 -11.49 -21.40 14.54
CA LEU A 180 -12.06 -21.44 13.21
C LEU A 180 -11.61 -20.26 12.33
N LEU A 181 -11.07 -19.17 12.91
CA LEU A 181 -10.63 -18.00 12.17
C LEU A 181 -9.45 -18.30 11.25
N ALA A 182 -8.59 -19.24 11.63
CA ALA A 182 -7.44 -19.64 10.84
C ALA A 182 -7.85 -20.17 9.45
N ASP A 183 -8.90 -21.00 9.40
CA ASP A 183 -9.43 -21.57 8.15
C ASP A 183 -10.16 -20.54 7.29
N HIS A 184 -10.72 -19.49 7.90
CA HIS A 184 -11.48 -18.44 7.23
C HIS A 184 -10.67 -17.15 7.01
N ARG A 185 -9.34 -17.21 7.17
CA ARG A 185 -8.42 -16.06 7.14
C ARG A 185 -8.72 -15.07 6.01
N ARG A 186 -8.74 -15.55 4.77
CA ARG A 186 -8.98 -14.67 3.62
C ARG A 186 -10.35 -13.99 3.68
N GLN A 187 -11.39 -14.73 4.00
CA GLN A 187 -12.74 -14.19 4.08
C GLN A 187 -12.88 -13.13 5.19
N VAL A 188 -12.23 -13.37 6.33
CA VAL A 188 -12.25 -12.42 7.46
C VAL A 188 -11.49 -11.15 7.10
N ASP A 189 -10.28 -11.28 6.55
CA ASP A 189 -9.44 -10.12 6.22
C ASP A 189 -10.01 -9.29 5.06
N GLU A 190 -10.59 -9.94 4.04
CA GLU A 190 -11.29 -9.26 2.93
C GLU A 190 -12.55 -8.56 3.43
N GLY A 191 -13.39 -9.25 4.19
CA GLY A 191 -14.63 -8.68 4.74
C GLY A 191 -14.36 -7.53 5.74
N ALA A 192 -13.31 -7.63 6.56
CA ALA A 192 -12.90 -6.56 7.45
C ALA A 192 -12.44 -5.31 6.68
N PHE A 193 -11.66 -5.52 5.62
CA PHE A 193 -11.23 -4.41 4.76
C PHE A 193 -12.41 -3.72 4.09
N GLU A 194 -13.32 -4.46 3.46
CA GLU A 194 -14.50 -3.90 2.81
C GLU A 194 -15.41 -3.15 3.79
N THR A 195 -15.61 -3.72 4.97
CA THR A 195 -16.41 -3.09 6.03
C THR A 195 -15.76 -1.79 6.48
N GLY A 196 -14.46 -1.79 6.73
CA GLY A 196 -13.72 -0.62 7.17
C GLY A 196 -13.66 0.46 6.07
N LEU A 197 -13.42 0.08 4.82
CA LEU A 197 -13.40 1.01 3.69
C LEU A 197 -14.74 1.73 3.53
N ARG A 198 -15.84 0.98 3.57
CA ARG A 198 -17.19 1.55 3.50
C ARG A 198 -17.45 2.53 4.64
N ALA A 199 -17.14 2.13 5.87
CA ALA A 199 -17.33 2.99 7.04
C ALA A 199 -16.51 4.28 6.96
N LEU A 200 -15.26 4.22 6.46
CA LEU A 200 -14.42 5.40 6.25
C LEU A 200 -15.02 6.33 5.19
N LEU A 201 -15.43 5.79 4.05
CA LEU A 201 -16.01 6.58 2.95
C LEU A 201 -17.35 7.21 3.35
N ASP A 202 -18.21 6.48 4.09
CA ASP A 202 -19.47 7.01 4.63
C ASP A 202 -19.21 8.15 5.62
N GLY A 203 -18.24 7.99 6.51
CA GLY A 203 -17.83 9.05 7.45
C GLY A 203 -17.28 10.28 6.73
N LEU A 204 -16.47 10.10 5.69
CA LEU A 204 -15.97 11.19 4.86
C LEU A 204 -17.11 11.91 4.10
N ALA A 205 -18.10 11.18 3.58
CA ALA A 205 -19.25 11.78 2.89
C ALA A 205 -20.09 12.68 3.84
N ILE A 206 -20.25 12.28 5.10
CA ILE A 206 -20.90 13.12 6.12
C ILE A 206 -20.10 14.40 6.35
N GLN A 207 -18.77 14.30 6.47
CA GLN A 207 -17.90 15.46 6.65
C GLN A 207 -17.92 16.37 5.41
N TYR A 208 -17.89 15.80 4.21
CA TYR A 208 -17.95 16.56 2.96
C TYR A 208 -19.18 17.47 2.88
N GLY A 209 -20.35 16.96 3.31
CA GLY A 209 -21.58 17.75 3.37
C GLY A 209 -21.49 19.01 4.26
N GLN A 210 -20.53 19.10 5.17
CA GLN A 210 -20.28 20.30 5.99
C GLN A 210 -19.46 21.34 5.23
N TYR A 211 -18.59 20.94 4.31
CA TYR A 211 -17.78 21.84 3.48
C TYR A 211 -18.51 22.27 2.21
N ALA A 212 -19.37 21.41 1.64
CA ALA A 212 -20.14 21.71 0.43
C ALA A 212 -21.36 22.63 0.69
N ARG A 213 -21.75 22.87 1.96
CA ARG A 213 -22.80 23.85 2.27
C ARG A 213 -22.25 25.25 2.04
N PRO A 214 -22.93 26.11 1.24
CA PRO A 214 -22.60 27.54 1.19
C PRO A 214 -22.60 28.06 2.61
N THR A 215 -21.58 28.81 2.99
CA THR A 215 -21.63 29.65 4.19
C THR A 215 -22.74 30.65 3.97
N ASP A 216 -23.95 30.36 4.47
CA ASP A 216 -25.03 31.32 4.55
C ASP A 216 -24.46 32.57 5.19
N GLY A 217 -24.46 33.67 4.40
CA GLY A 217 -23.88 34.94 4.77
C GLY A 217 -24.41 35.40 6.11
N ARG A 218 -23.56 35.31 7.12
CA ARG A 218 -23.70 36.21 8.27
C ARG A 218 -23.16 37.58 7.82
N PRO A 219 -23.99 38.61 7.74
CA PRO A 219 -23.48 39.95 7.55
C PRO A 219 -22.61 40.27 8.75
N SER A 220 -21.35 40.65 8.48
CA SER A 220 -20.49 41.31 9.47
C SER A 220 -21.22 42.55 9.98
N THR A 221 -21.81 42.46 11.15
CA THR A 221 -22.23 43.66 11.87
C THR A 221 -21.02 44.26 12.54
N ALA A 222 -20.78 45.48 12.13
CA ALA A 222 -19.82 46.50 12.54
C ALA A 222 -19.35 46.47 14.01
#